data_69aabb68e1d9f30390e80ead2b89f5df
#
_entry.id   69aabb68e1d9f30390e80ead2b89f5df
#
_cell.length_a   1.000
_cell.length_b   1.000
_cell.length_c   1.000
_cell.angle_alpha   90.00
_cell.angle_beta   90.00
_cell.angle_gamma   90.00
#
_symmetry.space_group_name_H-M   'P 1'
#
loop_
_entity.id
_entity.type
_entity.pdbx_description
1 polymer ?
#
loop_
_entity_poly.entity_id
_entity_poly.type
_entity_poly.pdbx_seq_one_letter_code
_entity_poly.pdbx_strand_id
1 'polypeptide(L)'
;TAFFSSILALIFYRLSINVIKLRRKYKISLGSSKKHKDLEQAIRAHGNLSEFLPIGLILLACLEVNHIPKIIVFICGFFFLIGRYLHATSFLKDEINASLRVLGMKITFWSIIVMAILNIITIVVRIIL
;
A
#
# COMPACT_ATOMS: atom_id res chain seq x y z
N THR A 1 1.43 -0.84 14.49
CA THR A 1 1.96 -1.26 13.16
C THR A 1 1.60 -2.70 12.85
N ALA A 2 1.85 -3.67 13.77
CA ALA A 2 1.67 -5.11 13.50
C ALA A 2 0.30 -5.48 12.91
N PHE A 3 -0.79 -4.93 13.45
CA PHE A 3 -2.15 -5.16 12.93
C PHE A 3 -2.29 -4.79 11.45
N PHE A 4 -1.83 -3.61 11.06
CA PHE A 4 -1.95 -3.13 9.67
C PHE A 4 -1.04 -3.88 8.72
N SER A 5 0.20 -4.20 9.15
CA SER A 5 1.13 -4.99 8.34
C SER A 5 0.60 -6.39 8.07
N SER A 6 -0.07 -7.02 9.04
CA SER A 6 -0.69 -8.34 8.86
C SER A 6 -1.80 -8.31 7.81
N ILE A 7 -2.71 -7.32 7.85
CA ILE A 7 -3.77 -7.20 6.84
C ILE A 7 -3.17 -6.92 5.46
N LEU A 8 -2.20 -6.00 5.38
CA LEU A 8 -1.54 -5.67 4.12
C LEU A 8 -0.77 -6.86 3.54
N ALA A 9 -0.16 -7.70 4.39
CA ALA A 9 0.49 -8.94 3.98
C ALA A 9 -0.50 -9.94 3.36
N LEU A 10 -1.71 -10.07 3.91
CA LEU A 10 -2.76 -10.91 3.34
C LEU A 10 -3.24 -10.38 1.97
N ILE A 11 -3.39 -9.07 1.84
CA ILE A 11 -3.74 -8.44 0.55
C ILE A 11 -2.61 -8.68 -0.47
N PHE A 12 -1.36 -8.46 -0.07
CA PHE A 12 -0.18 -8.71 -0.90
C PHE A 12 -0.12 -10.16 -1.37
N TYR A 13 -0.29 -11.12 -0.46
CA TYR A 13 -0.35 -12.55 -0.79
C TYR A 13 -1.43 -12.84 -1.84
N ARG A 14 -2.65 -12.31 -1.64
CA ARG A 14 -3.76 -12.51 -2.57
C ARG A 14 -3.45 -11.97 -3.98
N LEU A 15 -2.85 -10.79 -4.07
CA LEU A 15 -2.44 -10.21 -5.35
C LEU A 15 -1.32 -11.01 -6.00
N SER A 16 -0.35 -11.49 -5.23
CA SER A 16 0.74 -12.36 -5.72
C SER A 16 0.18 -13.65 -6.34
N ILE A 17 -0.72 -14.33 -5.63
CA ILE A 17 -1.36 -15.55 -6.14
C ILE A 17 -2.16 -15.28 -7.41
N ASN A 18 -2.83 -14.13 -7.50
CA ASN A 18 -3.57 -13.76 -8.72
C ASN A 18 -2.62 -13.63 -9.92
N VAL A 19 -1.49 -12.94 -9.77
CA VAL A 19 -0.47 -12.85 -10.82
C VAL A 19 0.04 -14.22 -11.23
N ILE A 20 0.36 -15.10 -10.27
CA ILE A 20 0.85 -16.45 -10.54
C ILE A 20 -0.18 -17.27 -11.33
N LYS A 21 -1.46 -17.21 -10.93
CA LYS A 21 -2.56 -17.91 -11.63
C LYS A 21 -2.70 -17.47 -13.08
N LEU A 22 -2.66 -16.13 -13.32
CA LEU A 22 -2.78 -15.58 -14.66
C LEU A 22 -1.56 -15.90 -15.53
N ARG A 23 -0.35 -15.86 -14.96
CA ARG A 23 0.89 -16.28 -15.66
C ARG A 23 0.82 -17.74 -16.10
N ARG A 24 0.34 -18.62 -15.22
CA ARG A 24 0.15 -20.05 -15.55
C ARG A 24 -0.91 -20.25 -16.64
N LYS A 25 -2.04 -19.54 -16.54
CA LYS A 25 -3.13 -19.58 -17.53
C LYS A 25 -2.63 -19.22 -18.94
N TYR A 26 -1.81 -18.17 -19.04
CA TYR A 26 -1.31 -17.67 -20.33
C TYR A 26 0.07 -18.21 -20.72
N LYS A 27 0.67 -19.08 -19.90
CA LYS A 27 2.03 -19.65 -20.10
C LYS A 27 3.11 -18.57 -20.30
N ILE A 28 3.01 -17.47 -19.54
CA ILE A 28 3.95 -16.33 -19.58
C ILE A 28 4.76 -16.34 -18.27
N SER A 29 6.03 -16.72 -18.35
CA SER A 29 6.92 -16.84 -17.17
C SER A 29 7.40 -15.47 -16.66
N LEU A 30 7.74 -14.53 -17.55
CA LEU A 30 8.35 -13.23 -17.22
C LEU A 30 7.71 -12.10 -18.02
N GLY A 31 7.88 -10.88 -17.53
CA GLY A 31 7.41 -9.66 -18.19
C GLY A 31 5.90 -9.43 -18.12
N SER A 32 5.43 -8.50 -18.92
CA SER A 32 4.01 -8.18 -19.14
C SER A 32 3.62 -8.56 -20.56
N SER A 33 2.33 -8.79 -20.80
CA SER A 33 1.83 -9.07 -22.14
C SER A 33 0.73 -8.08 -22.49
N LYS A 34 0.97 -7.27 -23.53
CA LYS A 34 -0.03 -6.34 -24.08
C LYS A 34 -1.29 -7.06 -24.58
N LYS A 35 -1.22 -8.37 -24.83
CA LYS A 35 -2.35 -9.20 -25.28
C LYS A 35 -3.31 -9.56 -24.15
N HIS A 36 -2.85 -9.58 -22.90
CA HIS A 36 -3.61 -10.04 -21.73
C HIS A 36 -3.73 -8.92 -20.69
N LYS A 37 -4.76 -8.08 -20.89
CA LYS A 37 -5.03 -6.89 -20.04
C LYS A 37 -5.20 -7.27 -18.55
N ASP A 38 -5.86 -8.38 -18.25
CA ASP A 38 -6.06 -8.89 -16.89
C ASP A 38 -4.73 -9.22 -16.19
N LEU A 39 -3.78 -9.82 -16.89
CA LEU A 39 -2.45 -10.09 -16.36
C LEU A 39 -1.68 -8.78 -16.13
N GLU A 40 -1.74 -7.84 -17.08
CA GLU A 40 -1.07 -6.53 -16.92
C GLU A 40 -1.64 -5.76 -15.72
N GLN A 41 -2.95 -5.75 -15.56
CA GLN A 41 -3.62 -5.11 -14.42
C GLN A 41 -3.23 -5.78 -13.09
N ALA A 42 -3.18 -7.11 -13.03
CA ALA A 42 -2.77 -7.84 -11.85
C ALA A 42 -1.30 -7.54 -11.46
N ILE A 43 -0.39 -7.50 -12.45
CA ILE A 43 1.01 -7.13 -12.24
C ILE A 43 1.12 -5.70 -11.70
N ARG A 44 0.37 -4.74 -12.26
CA ARG A 44 0.36 -3.35 -11.81
C ARG A 44 -0.20 -3.19 -10.39
N ALA A 45 -1.30 -3.89 -10.06
CA ALA A 45 -1.88 -3.88 -8.73
C ALA A 45 -0.88 -4.40 -7.67
N HIS A 46 -0.26 -5.54 -7.95
CA HIS A 46 0.75 -6.15 -7.08
C HIS A 46 2.00 -5.27 -6.95
N GLY A 47 2.57 -4.81 -8.07
CA GLY A 47 3.79 -3.99 -8.10
C GLY A 47 3.59 -2.68 -7.34
N ASN A 48 2.50 -1.96 -7.59
CA ASN A 48 2.23 -0.71 -6.89
C ASN A 48 2.03 -0.90 -5.38
N LEU A 49 1.38 -1.99 -4.94
CA LEU A 49 1.31 -2.29 -3.51
C LEU A 49 2.72 -2.52 -2.94
N SER A 50 3.56 -3.31 -3.62
CA SER A 50 4.94 -3.60 -3.19
C SER A 50 5.80 -2.34 -3.04
N GLU A 51 5.63 -1.37 -3.92
CA GLU A 51 6.41 -0.12 -3.91
C GLU A 51 6.12 0.76 -2.70
N PHE A 52 4.85 0.82 -2.25
CA PHE A 52 4.43 1.70 -1.16
C PHE A 52 4.45 1.04 0.22
N LEU A 53 4.38 -0.29 0.30
CA LEU A 53 4.36 -1.00 1.58
C LEU A 53 5.57 -0.69 2.47
N PRO A 54 6.83 -0.77 1.99
CA PRO A 54 7.99 -0.58 2.85
C PRO A 54 8.00 0.79 3.51
N ILE A 55 7.86 1.86 2.75
CA ILE A 55 7.91 3.22 3.29
C ILE A 55 6.76 3.50 4.26
N GLY A 56 5.54 3.09 3.93
CA GLY A 56 4.38 3.30 4.79
C GLY A 56 4.49 2.55 6.12
N LEU A 57 4.92 1.29 6.10
CA LEU A 57 5.07 0.48 7.30
C LEU A 57 6.27 0.92 8.17
N ILE A 58 7.37 1.34 7.56
CA ILE A 58 8.52 1.90 8.28
C ILE A 58 8.11 3.19 9.00
N LEU A 59 7.45 4.12 8.31
CA LEU A 59 7.00 5.37 8.94
C LEU A 59 6.01 5.11 10.08
N LEU A 60 5.08 4.16 9.91
CA LEU A 60 4.14 3.77 10.94
C LEU A 60 4.85 3.13 12.16
N ALA A 61 5.85 2.29 11.92
CA ALA A 61 6.66 1.68 12.98
C ALA A 61 7.47 2.75 13.74
N CYS A 62 8.03 3.72 13.03
CA CYS A 62 8.72 4.85 13.64
C CYS A 62 7.81 5.67 14.57
N LEU A 63 6.54 5.90 14.20
CA LEU A 63 5.57 6.57 15.09
C LEU A 63 5.37 5.78 16.40
N GLU A 64 5.26 4.43 16.32
CA GLU A 64 5.14 3.57 17.50
C GLU A 64 6.39 3.64 18.39
N VAL A 65 7.58 3.50 17.79
CA VAL A 65 8.87 3.57 18.51
C VAL A 65 9.10 4.95 19.14
N ASN A 66 8.63 5.99 18.48
CA ASN A 66 8.65 7.36 18.99
C ASN A 66 7.58 7.65 20.05
N HIS A 67 6.85 6.63 20.53
CA HIS A 67 5.82 6.76 21.56
C HIS A 67 4.70 7.75 21.23
N ILE A 68 4.39 7.94 19.95
CA ILE A 68 3.21 8.72 19.53
C ILE A 68 1.95 8.04 20.08
N PRO A 69 0.94 8.80 20.54
CA PRO A 69 -0.30 8.24 21.06
C PRO A 69 -0.89 7.19 20.14
N LYS A 70 -1.25 6.03 20.70
CA LYS A 70 -1.73 4.85 19.94
C LYS A 70 -2.89 5.17 18.98
N ILE A 71 -3.75 6.12 19.38
CA ILE A 71 -4.88 6.55 18.54
C ILE A 71 -4.41 7.22 17.25
N ILE A 72 -3.36 8.03 17.30
CA ILE A 72 -2.78 8.70 16.12
C ILE A 72 -2.15 7.65 15.19
N VAL A 73 -1.37 6.74 15.76
CA VAL A 73 -0.77 5.61 15.01
C VAL A 73 -1.86 4.79 14.34
N PHE A 74 -2.97 4.50 15.05
CA PHE A 74 -4.10 3.76 14.50
C PHE A 74 -4.75 4.50 13.32
N ILE A 75 -5.02 5.80 13.48
CA ILE A 75 -5.63 6.63 12.41
C ILE A 75 -4.72 6.66 11.18
N CYS A 76 -3.41 6.88 11.34
CA CYS A 76 -2.46 6.88 10.23
C CYS A 76 -2.42 5.52 9.51
N GLY A 77 -2.34 4.42 10.26
CA GLY A 77 -2.35 3.07 9.71
C GLY A 77 -3.66 2.73 8.99
N PHE A 78 -4.79 3.18 9.53
CA PHE A 78 -6.11 2.97 8.95
C PHE A 78 -6.24 3.66 7.57
N PHE A 79 -5.88 4.94 7.48
CA PHE A 79 -5.91 5.65 6.20
C PHE A 79 -4.92 5.08 5.19
N PHE A 80 -3.72 4.71 5.64
CA PHE A 80 -2.75 4.04 4.77
C PHE A 80 -3.29 2.71 4.22
N LEU A 81 -3.89 1.87 5.07
CA LEU A 81 -4.52 0.62 4.67
C LEU A 81 -5.65 0.86 3.65
N ILE A 82 -6.58 1.79 3.95
CA ILE A 82 -7.69 2.13 3.03
C ILE A 82 -7.15 2.60 1.69
N GLY A 83 -6.19 3.51 1.67
CA GLY A 83 -5.58 4.00 0.43
C GLY A 83 -5.01 2.85 -0.42
N ARG A 84 -4.31 1.92 0.19
CA ARG A 84 -3.74 0.74 -0.50
C ARG A 84 -4.81 -0.23 -0.98
N TYR A 85 -5.83 -0.47 -0.17
CA TYR A 85 -6.95 -1.34 -0.53
C TYR A 85 -7.74 -0.79 -1.72
N LEU A 86 -8.14 0.49 -1.68
CA LEU A 86 -8.86 1.14 -2.77
C LEU A 86 -8.06 1.14 -4.07
N HIS A 87 -6.76 1.44 -3.99
CA HIS A 87 -5.89 1.40 -5.15
C HIS A 87 -5.76 0.00 -5.73
N ALA A 88 -5.54 -1.03 -4.91
CA ALA A 88 -5.42 -2.40 -5.35
C ALA A 88 -6.71 -2.92 -6.00
N THR A 89 -7.87 -2.62 -5.41
CA THR A 89 -9.18 -3.06 -5.92
C THR A 89 -9.59 -2.36 -7.22
N SER A 90 -9.03 -1.19 -7.50
CA SER A 90 -9.30 -0.46 -8.76
C SER A 90 -8.89 -1.23 -10.02
N PHE A 91 -8.00 -2.21 -9.90
CA PHE A 91 -7.50 -3.06 -10.98
C PHE A 91 -8.18 -4.43 -11.08
N LEU A 92 -9.08 -4.76 -10.16
CA LEU A 92 -9.68 -6.11 -10.10
C LEU A 92 -10.93 -6.29 -10.96
N LYS A 93 -11.40 -5.23 -11.61
CA LYS A 93 -12.53 -5.25 -12.56
C LYS A 93 -12.02 -5.31 -13.99
N ASP A 94 -12.89 -5.72 -14.91
CA ASP A 94 -12.58 -5.80 -16.36
C ASP A 94 -12.11 -4.45 -16.93
N GLU A 95 -12.62 -3.35 -16.37
CA GLU A 95 -12.13 -2.00 -16.63
C GLU A 95 -11.54 -1.38 -15.37
N ILE A 96 -10.41 -0.67 -15.55
CA ILE A 96 -9.74 0.04 -14.46
C ILE A 96 -10.65 1.19 -13.98
N ASN A 97 -11.03 1.18 -12.73
CA ASN A 97 -11.73 2.31 -12.13
C ASN A 97 -10.73 3.43 -11.79
N ALA A 98 -10.60 4.37 -12.75
CA ALA A 98 -9.65 5.48 -12.63
C ALA A 98 -9.92 6.37 -11.41
N SER A 99 -11.17 6.65 -11.08
CA SER A 99 -11.55 7.48 -9.93
C SER A 99 -11.12 6.82 -8.62
N LEU A 100 -11.39 5.53 -8.46
CA LEU A 100 -11.01 4.76 -7.27
C LEU A 100 -9.48 4.66 -7.12
N ARG A 101 -8.77 4.49 -8.25
CA ARG A 101 -7.31 4.46 -8.30
C ARG A 101 -6.71 5.79 -7.84
N VAL A 102 -7.20 6.91 -8.37
CA VAL A 102 -6.73 8.25 -8.00
C VAL A 102 -7.04 8.56 -6.54
N LEU A 103 -8.24 8.22 -6.05
CA LEU A 103 -8.61 8.40 -4.64
C LEU A 103 -7.69 7.59 -3.72
N GLY A 104 -7.47 6.31 -4.01
CA GLY A 104 -6.57 5.47 -3.25
C GLY A 104 -5.14 6.00 -3.20
N MET A 105 -4.63 6.55 -4.32
CA MET A 105 -3.32 7.19 -4.36
C MET A 105 -3.26 8.46 -3.50
N LYS A 106 -4.27 9.35 -3.63
CA LYS A 106 -4.33 10.58 -2.81
C LYS A 106 -4.31 10.25 -1.31
N ILE A 107 -5.15 9.31 -0.87
CA ILE A 107 -5.20 8.90 0.54
C ILE A 107 -3.84 8.33 0.98
N THR A 108 -3.18 7.51 0.16
CA THR A 108 -1.86 6.96 0.46
C THR A 108 -0.80 8.06 0.62
N PHE A 109 -0.72 9.00 -0.33
CA PHE A 109 0.26 10.08 -0.26
C PHE A 109 0.05 10.97 0.96
N TRP A 110 -1.19 11.36 1.24
CA TRP A 110 -1.49 12.12 2.44
C TRP A 110 -1.11 11.36 3.72
N SER A 111 -1.40 10.06 3.79
CA SER A 111 -1.00 9.23 4.94
C SER A 111 0.52 9.21 5.14
N ILE A 112 1.28 9.04 4.06
CA ILE A 112 2.75 9.04 4.10
C ILE A 112 3.29 10.41 4.53
N ILE A 113 2.77 11.50 3.97
CA ILE A 113 3.18 12.87 4.31
C ILE A 113 2.91 13.16 5.79
N VAL A 114 1.70 12.84 6.28
CA VAL A 114 1.36 13.05 7.69
C VAL A 114 2.27 12.24 8.61
N MET A 115 2.48 10.96 8.32
CA MET A 115 3.39 10.13 9.13
C MET A 115 4.82 10.66 9.11
N ALA A 116 5.33 11.12 7.97
CA ALA A 116 6.67 11.69 7.86
C ALA A 116 6.81 12.98 8.69
N ILE A 117 5.83 13.89 8.58
CA ILE A 117 5.83 15.16 9.35
C ILE A 117 5.77 14.88 10.85
N LEU A 118 4.90 13.98 11.29
CA LEU A 118 4.80 13.61 12.71
C LEU A 118 6.10 13.02 13.24
N ASN A 119 6.79 12.15 12.48
CA ASN A 119 8.09 11.64 12.87
C ASN A 119 9.14 12.74 12.97
N ILE A 120 9.21 13.65 11.99
CA ILE A 120 10.17 14.78 12.01
C ILE A 120 9.92 15.67 13.23
N ILE A 121 8.67 16.09 13.46
CA ILE A 121 8.32 16.95 14.60
C ILE A 121 8.73 16.28 15.91
N THR A 122 8.41 15.00 16.08
CA THR A 122 8.73 14.28 17.32
C THR A 122 10.23 14.21 17.58
N ILE A 123 11.03 13.94 16.54
CA ILE A 123 12.49 13.90 16.66
C ILE A 123 13.05 15.30 17.00
N VAL A 124 12.59 16.33 16.30
CA VAL A 124 13.05 17.72 16.52
C VAL A 124 12.72 18.15 17.96
N VAL A 125 11.50 17.90 18.43
CA VAL A 125 11.10 18.25 19.80
C VAL A 125 11.97 17.51 20.84
N ARG A 126 12.31 16.23 20.62
CA ARG A 126 13.18 15.47 21.55
C ARG A 126 14.64 15.93 21.56
N ILE A 127 15.12 16.52 20.47
CA ILE A 127 16.49 17.02 20.42
C ILE A 127 16.61 18.39 21.09
N ILE A 128 15.54 19.19 21.02
CA ILE A 128 15.55 20.57 21.54
C ILE A 128 15.15 20.65 23.01
N LEU A 129 14.30 19.74 23.48
CA LEU A 129 13.81 19.67 24.87
C LEU A 129 14.47 18.53 25.65
#